data_5ff13ec461cb5a2d145ce240667f9cee
#
_entry.id   5ff13ec461cb5a2d145ce240667f9cee
#
_cell.length_a   1.000
_cell.length_b   1.000
_cell.length_c   1.000
_cell.angle_alpha   90.00
_cell.angle_beta   90.00
_cell.angle_gamma   90.00
#
_symmetry.space_group_name_H-M   'P 1'
#
loop_
_entity.id
_entity.type
_entity.pdbx_description
1 polymer ?
#
loop_
_entity_poly.entity_id
_entity_poly.type
_entity_poly.pdbx_seq_one_letter_code
_entity_poly.pdbx_strand_id
1 'polypeptide(L)'
;MMFDNFQTAVVEDGTASIFVRYGGTGPAVLLLHGHPRTSATWHRVAPALVERGYSVVCPDLRGYGRSRGPAFTTDHTGYSKRVVAADMMRVMRALGHDRFALVGHDRGSYVALRMVLDHQDAVSQVVLMDCLPISEHLSRITPEFATRWWHWFFFAQPGTPERVINADPDSWYQGDPDVMGRDNYDEWRAATRNPEVVRAMLEDYRAGLTIDRQHEAADRAAGRRIHCPTLILWSLRDDLEELYGNPLDIWRSWAVDVRGHGIDSGHHMAEEAPAELTTALTDFFARPRTSDDETIAVP
;
A
#
# COMPACT_ATOMS: atom_id res chain seq x y z
N MET A 1 3.03 -24.49 -3.70
CA MET A 1 1.77 -23.68 -3.82
C MET A 1 2.03 -22.28 -3.29
N MET A 2 1.32 -21.28 -3.80
CA MET A 2 1.40 -19.92 -3.29
C MET A 2 0.86 -19.84 -1.85
N PHE A 3 1.59 -19.23 -0.91
CA PHE A 3 1.23 -19.12 0.51
C PHE A 3 1.04 -20.47 1.25
N ASP A 4 1.96 -21.41 1.06
CA ASP A 4 1.98 -22.64 1.86
C ASP A 4 1.96 -22.29 3.36
N ASN A 5 1.10 -22.96 4.14
CA ASN A 5 0.88 -22.73 5.58
C ASN A 5 0.22 -21.40 5.97
N PHE A 6 -0.31 -20.61 5.04
CA PHE A 6 -1.15 -19.47 5.37
C PHE A 6 -2.61 -19.88 5.47
N GLN A 7 -3.31 -19.25 6.40
CA GLN A 7 -4.76 -19.31 6.53
C GLN A 7 -5.40 -18.15 5.76
N THR A 8 -6.70 -18.25 5.51
CA THR A 8 -7.49 -17.17 4.92
C THR A 8 -8.70 -16.87 5.80
N ALA A 9 -9.12 -15.61 5.82
CA ALA A 9 -10.35 -15.17 6.47
C ALA A 9 -11.00 -14.06 5.65
N VAL A 10 -12.25 -13.75 5.99
CA VAL A 10 -12.96 -12.55 5.54
C VAL A 10 -13.40 -11.77 6.78
N VAL A 11 -13.01 -10.50 6.87
CA VAL A 11 -13.39 -9.61 7.97
C VAL A 11 -14.43 -8.61 7.46
N GLU A 12 -15.59 -8.61 8.09
CA GLU A 12 -16.76 -7.83 7.65
C GLU A 12 -17.22 -6.82 8.70
N ASP A 13 -17.83 -5.71 8.26
CA ASP A 13 -18.47 -4.70 9.14
C ASP A 13 -19.85 -4.26 8.64
N GLY A 14 -20.42 -4.95 7.66
CA GLY A 14 -21.67 -4.59 7.01
C GLY A 14 -21.54 -3.56 5.90
N THR A 15 -20.40 -2.87 5.76
CA THR A 15 -20.09 -1.93 4.66
C THR A 15 -19.05 -2.45 3.71
N ALA A 16 -18.11 -3.24 4.21
CA ALA A 16 -17.07 -3.87 3.42
C ALA A 16 -16.79 -5.30 3.92
N SER A 17 -16.32 -6.16 3.02
CA SER A 17 -15.76 -7.46 3.34
C SER A 17 -14.32 -7.52 2.86
N ILE A 18 -13.38 -7.74 3.76
CA ILE A 18 -11.94 -7.72 3.49
C ILE A 18 -11.42 -9.15 3.54
N PHE A 19 -11.00 -9.65 2.39
CA PHE A 19 -10.29 -10.91 2.28
C PHE A 19 -8.85 -10.75 2.79
N VAL A 20 -8.37 -11.71 3.57
CA VAL A 20 -7.04 -11.65 4.17
C VAL A 20 -6.37 -13.03 4.15
N ARG A 21 -5.07 -13.04 3.85
CA ARG A 21 -4.15 -14.17 4.07
C ARG A 21 -3.30 -13.85 5.28
N TYR A 22 -3.11 -14.83 6.16
CA TYR A 22 -2.28 -14.63 7.35
C TYR A 22 -1.58 -15.91 7.77
N GLY A 23 -0.40 -15.79 8.36
CA GLY A 23 0.38 -16.94 8.79
C GLY A 23 1.56 -16.55 9.68
N GLY A 24 2.19 -17.56 10.26
CA GLY A 24 3.32 -17.38 11.17
C GLY A 24 2.92 -17.00 12.59
N THR A 25 3.93 -16.82 13.43
CA THR A 25 3.82 -16.43 14.84
C THR A 25 4.92 -15.42 15.16
N GLY A 26 4.73 -14.60 16.22
CA GLY A 26 5.69 -13.57 16.63
C GLY A 26 5.23 -12.15 16.29
N PRO A 27 6.14 -11.17 16.18
CA PRO A 27 5.79 -9.79 15.91
C PRO A 27 4.98 -9.65 14.61
N ALA A 28 3.86 -8.93 14.68
CA ALA A 28 2.95 -8.81 13.54
C ALA A 28 3.46 -7.81 12.49
N VAL A 29 3.29 -8.17 11.22
CA VAL A 29 3.60 -7.35 10.05
C VAL A 29 2.38 -7.34 9.12
N LEU A 30 1.87 -6.15 8.80
CA LEU A 30 0.81 -5.95 7.81
C LEU A 30 1.41 -5.52 6.48
N LEU A 31 1.13 -6.26 5.39
CA LEU A 31 1.62 -6.01 4.04
C LEU A 31 0.48 -5.55 3.12
N LEU A 32 0.52 -4.30 2.66
CA LEU A 32 -0.49 -3.68 1.81
C LEU A 32 0.01 -3.57 0.37
N HIS A 33 -0.70 -4.20 -0.57
CA HIS A 33 -0.40 -4.17 -2.00
C HIS A 33 -0.85 -2.85 -2.64
N GLY A 34 -0.44 -2.62 -3.89
CA GLY A 34 -0.85 -1.49 -4.71
C GLY A 34 -1.71 -1.86 -5.91
N HIS A 35 -1.88 -0.90 -6.83
CA HIS A 35 -2.59 -1.06 -8.09
C HIS A 35 -1.68 -1.73 -9.14
N PRO A 36 -2.17 -2.62 -9.97
CA PRO A 36 -3.48 -3.29 -9.92
C PRO A 36 -3.40 -4.68 -9.27
N ARG A 37 -2.54 -4.82 -8.26
CA ARG A 37 -2.24 -6.11 -7.61
C ARG A 37 -3.29 -6.49 -6.57
N THR A 38 -3.12 -7.68 -6.02
CA THR A 38 -3.84 -8.24 -4.86
C THR A 38 -2.84 -8.64 -3.79
N SER A 39 -3.31 -9.16 -2.66
CA SER A 39 -2.43 -9.73 -1.64
C SER A 39 -1.50 -10.84 -2.16
N ALA A 40 -1.82 -11.43 -3.32
CA ALA A 40 -1.01 -12.46 -3.96
C ALA A 40 0.39 -11.96 -4.38
N THR A 41 0.59 -10.67 -4.61
CA THR A 41 1.90 -10.09 -4.92
C THR A 41 2.95 -10.41 -3.85
N TRP A 42 2.54 -10.63 -2.60
CA TRP A 42 3.41 -10.92 -1.46
C TRP A 42 3.83 -12.39 -1.34
N HIS A 43 3.45 -13.25 -2.27
CA HIS A 43 3.62 -14.71 -2.16
C HIS A 43 5.07 -15.20 -1.99
N ARG A 44 6.07 -14.40 -2.35
CA ARG A 44 7.49 -14.70 -2.15
C ARG A 44 8.05 -14.05 -0.88
N VAL A 45 7.54 -12.89 -0.51
CA VAL A 45 8.01 -12.11 0.65
C VAL A 45 7.36 -12.57 1.94
N ALA A 46 6.04 -12.79 1.95
CA ALA A 46 5.30 -13.13 3.15
C ALA A 46 5.74 -14.49 3.77
N PRO A 47 5.91 -15.59 3.02
CA PRO A 47 6.46 -16.83 3.58
C PRO A 47 7.89 -16.65 4.11
N ALA A 48 8.73 -15.88 3.42
CA ALA A 48 10.09 -15.63 3.86
C ALA A 48 10.17 -14.81 5.17
N LEU A 49 9.19 -13.93 5.43
CA LEU A 49 9.05 -13.24 6.72
C LEU A 49 8.55 -14.20 7.82
N VAL A 50 7.63 -15.11 7.50
CA VAL A 50 7.18 -16.15 8.45
C VAL A 50 8.33 -17.06 8.86
N GLU A 51 9.19 -17.49 7.93
CA GLU A 51 10.40 -18.27 8.23
C GLU A 51 11.38 -17.53 9.14
N ARG A 52 11.34 -16.19 9.16
CA ARG A 52 12.12 -15.33 10.06
C ARG A 52 11.45 -15.00 11.39
N GLY A 53 10.30 -15.66 11.66
CA GLY A 53 9.63 -15.56 12.94
C GLY A 53 8.64 -14.40 13.08
N TYR A 54 8.11 -13.88 11.97
CA TYR A 54 7.05 -12.87 11.99
C TYR A 54 5.66 -13.50 11.82
N SER A 55 4.64 -12.86 12.40
CA SER A 55 3.24 -13.07 12.05
C SER A 55 2.89 -12.12 10.91
N VAL A 56 2.50 -12.64 9.75
CA VAL A 56 2.32 -11.84 8.54
C VAL A 56 0.85 -11.82 8.12
N VAL A 57 0.34 -10.64 7.79
CA VAL A 57 -1.04 -10.40 7.38
C VAL A 57 -1.04 -9.67 6.03
N CYS A 58 -1.67 -10.26 5.02
CA CYS A 58 -1.75 -9.76 3.65
C CYS A 58 -3.23 -9.65 3.24
N PRO A 59 -3.89 -8.51 3.44
CA PRO A 59 -5.25 -8.30 2.96
C PRO A 59 -5.26 -7.93 1.48
N ASP A 60 -6.36 -8.24 0.79
CA ASP A 60 -6.75 -7.48 -0.40
C ASP A 60 -7.36 -6.16 0.05
N LEU A 61 -6.90 -5.04 -0.49
CA LEU A 61 -7.46 -3.73 -0.16
C LEU A 61 -8.95 -3.66 -0.55
N ARG A 62 -9.71 -2.76 0.09
CA ARG A 62 -11.15 -2.55 -0.20
C ARG A 62 -11.40 -2.45 -1.70
N GLY A 63 -12.23 -3.34 -2.24
CA GLY A 63 -12.61 -3.39 -3.64
C GLY A 63 -11.57 -4.03 -4.58
N TYR A 64 -10.40 -4.39 -4.10
CA TYR A 64 -9.40 -5.14 -4.85
C TYR A 64 -9.58 -6.64 -4.65
N GLY A 65 -9.15 -7.42 -5.63
CA GLY A 65 -9.11 -8.88 -5.53
C GLY A 65 -10.44 -9.50 -5.10
N ARG A 66 -10.41 -10.15 -3.95
CA ARG A 66 -11.58 -10.81 -3.32
C ARG A 66 -12.32 -9.91 -2.34
N SER A 67 -11.75 -8.76 -1.98
CA SER A 67 -12.38 -7.79 -1.08
C SER A 67 -13.51 -7.03 -1.78
N ARG A 68 -14.51 -6.60 -1.01
CA ARG A 68 -15.64 -5.82 -1.50
C ARG A 68 -15.79 -4.55 -0.68
N GLY A 69 -16.26 -3.49 -1.32
CA GLY A 69 -16.58 -2.21 -0.70
C GLY A 69 -18.06 -1.86 -0.82
N PRO A 70 -18.46 -0.69 -0.32
CA PRO A 70 -19.83 -0.19 -0.45
C PRO A 70 -20.16 0.22 -1.89
N ALA A 71 -21.42 0.55 -2.13
CA ALA A 71 -21.84 1.21 -3.36
C ALA A 71 -21.02 2.50 -3.59
N PHE A 72 -20.77 2.80 -4.85
CA PHE A 72 -19.97 3.97 -5.24
C PHE A 72 -20.80 5.26 -5.10
N THR A 73 -20.18 6.30 -4.56
CA THR A 73 -20.77 7.62 -4.34
C THR A 73 -20.01 8.70 -5.10
N THR A 74 -20.65 9.80 -5.43
CA THR A 74 -20.03 10.88 -6.21
C THR A 74 -18.95 11.65 -5.45
N ASP A 75 -18.91 11.53 -4.13
CA ASP A 75 -17.88 12.14 -3.26
C ASP A 75 -16.66 11.25 -3.05
N HIS A 76 -16.69 10.01 -3.53
CA HIS A 76 -15.62 8.99 -3.46
C HIS A 76 -15.15 8.64 -2.04
N THR A 77 -15.85 9.13 -1.00
CA THR A 77 -15.43 8.98 0.42
C THR A 77 -15.35 7.53 0.86
N GLY A 78 -16.21 6.65 0.31
CA GLY A 78 -16.22 5.21 0.61
C GLY A 78 -14.94 4.45 0.23
N TYR A 79 -14.07 5.06 -0.59
CA TYR A 79 -12.79 4.50 -1.03
C TYR A 79 -11.59 5.38 -0.63
N SER A 80 -11.80 6.34 0.27
CA SER A 80 -10.72 7.17 0.79
C SER A 80 -9.71 6.34 1.59
N LYS A 81 -8.45 6.75 1.58
CA LYS A 81 -7.36 6.09 2.34
C LYS A 81 -7.68 5.99 3.83
N ARG A 82 -8.42 6.97 4.38
CA ARG A 82 -8.86 6.94 5.78
C ARG A 82 -9.82 5.80 6.06
N VAL A 83 -10.77 5.57 5.19
CA VAL A 83 -11.74 4.47 5.34
C VAL A 83 -11.05 3.12 5.12
N VAL A 84 -10.17 3.01 4.12
CA VAL A 84 -9.39 1.79 3.88
C VAL A 84 -8.43 1.51 5.05
N ALA A 85 -7.81 2.54 5.64
CA ALA A 85 -6.99 2.38 6.84
C ALA A 85 -7.80 1.85 8.04
N ALA A 86 -9.04 2.30 8.21
CA ALA A 86 -9.93 1.77 9.24
C ALA A 86 -10.28 0.29 9.01
N ASP A 87 -10.44 -0.16 7.76
CA ASP A 87 -10.58 -1.59 7.43
C ASP A 87 -9.36 -2.38 7.87
N MET A 88 -8.15 -1.88 7.58
CA MET A 88 -6.90 -2.56 7.95
C MET A 88 -6.73 -2.64 9.47
N MET A 89 -7.10 -1.59 10.21
CA MET A 89 -7.14 -1.62 11.67
C MET A 89 -8.11 -2.70 12.20
N ARG A 90 -9.27 -2.83 11.56
CA ARG A 90 -10.25 -3.86 11.91
C ARG A 90 -9.71 -5.27 11.63
N VAL A 91 -9.07 -5.48 10.48
CA VAL A 91 -8.42 -6.75 10.13
C VAL A 91 -7.39 -7.13 11.20
N MET A 92 -6.49 -6.21 11.56
CA MET A 92 -5.45 -6.49 12.54
C MET A 92 -6.02 -6.82 13.91
N ARG A 93 -7.03 -6.08 14.38
CA ARG A 93 -7.72 -6.37 15.66
C ARG A 93 -8.46 -7.71 15.64
N ALA A 94 -9.13 -8.04 14.52
CA ALA A 94 -9.82 -9.33 14.38
C ALA A 94 -8.87 -10.53 14.43
N LEU A 95 -7.60 -10.34 14.05
CA LEU A 95 -6.54 -11.33 14.14
C LEU A 95 -5.74 -11.25 15.46
N GLY A 96 -6.13 -10.38 16.39
CA GLY A 96 -5.50 -10.26 17.72
C GLY A 96 -4.22 -9.42 17.76
N HIS A 97 -4.02 -8.53 16.79
CA HIS A 97 -2.83 -7.69 16.66
C HIS A 97 -3.17 -6.21 16.92
N ASP A 98 -2.95 -5.73 18.15
CA ASP A 98 -3.16 -4.32 18.51
C ASP A 98 -1.99 -3.42 18.10
N ARG A 99 -0.79 -3.99 17.95
CA ARG A 99 0.43 -3.29 17.52
C ARG A 99 1.22 -4.12 16.53
N PHE A 100 1.66 -3.50 15.42
CA PHE A 100 2.30 -4.19 14.31
C PHE A 100 3.24 -3.27 13.53
N ALA A 101 4.16 -3.86 12.77
CA ALA A 101 4.89 -3.20 11.70
C ALA A 101 4.01 -3.12 10.44
N LEU A 102 4.15 -2.05 9.68
CA LEU A 102 3.31 -1.76 8.52
C LEU A 102 4.17 -1.59 7.28
N VAL A 103 3.83 -2.26 6.20
CA VAL A 103 4.46 -2.13 4.88
C VAL A 103 3.39 -1.80 3.86
N GLY A 104 3.59 -0.75 3.11
CA GLY A 104 2.73 -0.40 1.98
C GLY A 104 3.54 -0.29 0.69
N HIS A 105 2.96 -0.71 -0.42
CA HIS A 105 3.49 -0.51 -1.76
C HIS A 105 2.49 0.23 -2.64
N ASP A 106 2.93 1.24 -3.39
CA ASP A 106 2.09 2.04 -4.32
C ASP A 106 0.81 2.55 -3.63
N ARG A 107 -0.39 2.17 -4.07
CA ARG A 107 -1.68 2.55 -3.43
C ARG A 107 -1.74 2.10 -1.96
N GLY A 108 -1.13 0.97 -1.63
CA GLY A 108 -0.98 0.50 -0.25
C GLY A 108 -0.11 1.42 0.61
N SER A 109 0.86 2.11 0.03
CA SER A 109 1.68 3.11 0.75
C SER A 109 0.85 4.33 1.16
N TYR A 110 -0.09 4.79 0.33
CA TYR A 110 -0.99 5.88 0.72
C TYR A 110 -1.95 5.48 1.85
N VAL A 111 -2.41 4.21 1.84
CA VAL A 111 -3.17 3.66 2.95
C VAL A 111 -2.30 3.58 4.21
N ALA A 112 -1.05 3.10 4.08
CA ALA A 112 -0.11 3.01 5.18
C ALA A 112 0.23 4.39 5.77
N LEU A 113 0.47 5.41 4.93
CA LEU A 113 0.66 6.79 5.38
C LEU A 113 -0.56 7.28 6.17
N ARG A 114 -1.75 7.08 5.65
CA ARG A 114 -2.98 7.49 6.34
C ARG A 114 -3.14 6.75 7.67
N MET A 115 -2.88 5.45 7.66
CA MET A 115 -3.00 4.59 8.83
C MET A 115 -2.03 5.01 9.94
N VAL A 116 -0.74 5.25 9.61
CA VAL A 116 0.25 5.68 10.61
C VAL A 116 -0.03 7.08 11.13
N LEU A 117 -0.56 8.00 10.33
CA LEU A 117 -0.93 9.34 10.80
C LEU A 117 -2.17 9.33 11.70
N ASP A 118 -3.14 8.46 11.48
CA ASP A 118 -4.37 8.39 12.27
C ASP A 118 -4.26 7.44 13.48
N HIS A 119 -3.34 6.46 13.46
CA HIS A 119 -3.22 5.38 14.44
C HIS A 119 -1.76 5.13 14.88
N GLN A 120 -1.04 6.17 15.25
CA GLN A 120 0.40 6.12 15.57
C GLN A 120 0.74 5.10 16.67
N ASP A 121 -0.13 4.92 17.67
CA ASP A 121 0.10 3.98 18.77
C ASP A 121 0.07 2.50 18.31
N ALA A 122 -0.68 2.20 17.25
CA ALA A 122 -0.82 0.84 16.72
C ALA A 122 0.34 0.47 15.77
N VAL A 123 1.00 1.47 15.15
CA VAL A 123 2.07 1.22 14.17
C VAL A 123 3.43 1.34 14.85
N SER A 124 4.15 0.24 14.97
CA SER A 124 5.48 0.22 15.61
C SER A 124 6.60 0.75 14.70
N GLN A 125 6.52 0.48 13.41
CA GLN A 125 7.44 0.87 12.36
C GLN A 125 6.68 0.88 11.03
N VAL A 126 7.07 1.75 10.09
CA VAL A 126 6.42 1.81 8.77
C VAL A 126 7.44 1.76 7.63
N VAL A 127 7.11 1.00 6.59
CA VAL A 127 7.84 0.96 5.32
C VAL A 127 6.90 1.43 4.22
N LEU A 128 7.31 2.45 3.48
CA LEU A 128 6.54 3.04 2.37
C LEU A 128 7.36 2.85 1.09
N MET A 129 6.76 2.16 0.12
CA MET A 129 7.46 1.68 -1.06
C MET A 129 6.91 2.35 -2.31
N ASP A 130 7.83 2.89 -3.08
CA ASP A 130 7.65 3.45 -4.43
C ASP A 130 6.51 4.47 -4.52
N CYS A 131 6.51 5.44 -3.59
CA CYS A 131 5.53 6.50 -3.52
C CYS A 131 6.07 7.77 -2.85
N LEU A 132 5.39 8.87 -3.08
CA LEU A 132 5.38 10.08 -2.25
C LEU A 132 3.94 10.34 -1.79
N PRO A 133 3.70 11.16 -0.77
CA PRO A 133 2.33 11.59 -0.46
C PRO A 133 1.61 12.17 -1.69
N ILE A 134 0.32 11.90 -1.84
CA ILE A 134 -0.47 12.32 -3.03
C ILE A 134 -0.38 13.83 -3.24
N SER A 135 -0.45 14.60 -2.17
CA SER A 135 -0.34 16.06 -2.22
C SER A 135 1.04 16.54 -2.71
N GLU A 136 2.10 15.78 -2.41
CA GLU A 136 3.45 16.09 -2.89
C GLU A 136 3.60 15.83 -4.40
N HIS A 137 3.02 14.73 -4.91
CA HIS A 137 2.93 14.50 -6.34
C HIS A 137 2.17 15.63 -7.04
N LEU A 138 0.98 15.94 -6.56
CA LEU A 138 0.09 16.93 -7.21
C LEU A 138 0.62 18.36 -7.13
N SER A 139 1.39 18.71 -6.11
CA SER A 139 2.01 20.04 -6.01
C SER A 139 3.25 20.21 -6.91
N ARG A 140 3.76 19.12 -7.48
CA ARG A 140 4.97 19.06 -8.33
C ARG A 140 4.67 18.57 -9.75
N ILE A 141 3.45 18.76 -10.23
CA ILE A 141 3.08 18.35 -11.58
C ILE A 141 3.95 19.12 -12.60
N THR A 142 4.66 18.35 -13.44
CA THR A 142 5.41 18.84 -14.60
C THR A 142 4.86 18.17 -15.85
N PRO A 143 5.25 18.61 -17.07
CA PRO A 143 4.95 17.89 -18.30
C PRO A 143 5.42 16.43 -18.27
N GLU A 144 6.58 16.15 -17.68
CA GLU A 144 7.14 14.80 -17.52
C GLU A 144 6.23 13.94 -16.64
N PHE A 145 5.83 14.45 -15.48
CA PHE A 145 4.87 13.78 -14.60
C PHE A 145 3.55 13.50 -15.34
N ALA A 146 2.97 14.50 -15.98
CA ALA A 146 1.70 14.36 -16.69
C ALA A 146 1.78 13.35 -17.84
N THR A 147 2.96 13.19 -18.47
CA THR A 147 3.21 12.22 -19.53
C THR A 147 3.38 10.81 -19.01
N ARG A 148 4.13 10.61 -17.92
CA ARG A 148 4.41 9.28 -17.35
C ARG A 148 3.24 8.75 -16.51
N TRP A 149 2.64 9.63 -15.69
CA TRP A 149 1.56 9.29 -14.76
C TRP A 149 0.20 9.79 -15.25
N TRP A 150 0.01 9.89 -16.57
CA TRP A 150 -1.22 10.34 -17.20
C TRP A 150 -2.45 9.55 -16.77
N HIS A 151 -2.25 8.27 -16.39
CA HIS A 151 -3.31 7.38 -15.92
C HIS A 151 -4.02 7.91 -14.66
N TRP A 152 -3.35 8.67 -13.80
CA TRP A 152 -3.99 9.29 -12.64
C TRP A 152 -5.15 10.21 -13.05
N PHE A 153 -4.92 11.04 -14.07
CA PHE A 153 -5.94 11.98 -14.58
C PHE A 153 -7.00 11.27 -15.43
N PHE A 154 -6.61 10.25 -16.18
CA PHE A 154 -7.54 9.42 -16.92
C PHE A 154 -8.48 8.65 -15.99
N PHE A 155 -7.96 7.99 -14.97
CA PHE A 155 -8.77 7.23 -13.99
C PHE A 155 -9.74 8.11 -13.20
N ALA A 156 -9.43 9.40 -13.05
CA ALA A 156 -10.31 10.36 -12.42
C ALA A 156 -11.56 10.70 -13.26
N GLN A 157 -11.54 10.44 -14.57
CA GLN A 157 -12.67 10.77 -15.42
C GLN A 157 -13.88 9.86 -15.14
N PRO A 158 -15.12 10.40 -15.20
CA PRO A 158 -16.30 9.58 -14.96
C PRO A 158 -16.62 8.66 -16.14
N GLY A 159 -16.81 7.38 -15.90
CA GLY A 159 -17.37 6.38 -16.81
C GLY A 159 -16.54 6.00 -18.04
N THR A 160 -15.62 6.84 -18.51
CA THR A 160 -14.79 6.55 -19.66
C THR A 160 -13.72 5.52 -19.36
N PRO A 161 -12.95 5.61 -18.26
CA PRO A 161 -11.95 4.60 -17.91
C PRO A 161 -12.55 3.20 -17.77
N GLU A 162 -13.70 3.08 -17.10
CA GLU A 162 -14.39 1.79 -16.96
C GLU A 162 -14.72 1.16 -18.31
N ARG A 163 -15.25 1.95 -19.26
CA ARG A 163 -15.57 1.43 -20.60
C ARG A 163 -14.34 1.00 -21.38
N VAL A 164 -13.27 1.79 -21.33
CA VAL A 164 -12.03 1.51 -22.05
C VAL A 164 -11.35 0.26 -21.49
N ILE A 165 -11.18 0.19 -20.18
CA ILE A 165 -10.49 -0.92 -19.52
C ILE A 165 -11.30 -2.22 -19.67
N ASN A 166 -12.62 -2.17 -19.45
CA ASN A 166 -13.46 -3.37 -19.52
C ASN A 166 -13.67 -3.85 -20.97
N ALA A 167 -13.42 -3.03 -21.98
CA ALA A 167 -13.46 -3.47 -23.37
C ALA A 167 -12.35 -4.47 -23.71
N ASP A 168 -11.15 -4.27 -23.15
CA ASP A 168 -10.02 -5.17 -23.30
C ASP A 168 -9.06 -5.03 -22.08
N PRO A 169 -9.39 -5.70 -20.96
CA PRO A 169 -8.58 -5.64 -19.74
C PRO A 169 -7.15 -6.16 -19.92
N ASP A 170 -6.94 -7.14 -20.81
CA ASP A 170 -5.63 -7.75 -21.02
C ASP A 170 -4.71 -6.83 -21.85
N SER A 171 -5.26 -6.02 -22.74
CA SER A 171 -4.48 -4.98 -23.43
C SER A 171 -4.16 -3.79 -22.53
N TRP A 172 -5.03 -3.52 -21.55
CA TRP A 172 -4.83 -2.44 -20.58
C TRP A 172 -3.84 -2.84 -19.47
N TYR A 173 -4.13 -3.95 -18.79
CA TYR A 173 -3.33 -4.47 -17.70
C TYR A 173 -2.38 -5.53 -18.23
N GLN A 174 -1.13 -5.19 -18.35
CA GLN A 174 -0.08 -6.11 -18.78
C GLN A 174 0.60 -6.73 -17.57
N GLY A 175 0.81 -8.04 -17.60
CA GLY A 175 1.51 -8.80 -16.56
C GLY A 175 2.31 -9.92 -17.19
N ASP A 176 3.44 -10.26 -16.56
CA ASP A 176 4.32 -11.35 -16.99
C ASP A 176 4.23 -12.50 -15.97
N PRO A 177 3.67 -13.68 -16.34
CA PRO A 177 3.57 -14.81 -15.44
C PRO A 177 4.92 -15.37 -14.99
N ASP A 178 6.02 -15.16 -15.74
CA ASP A 178 7.35 -15.61 -15.36
C ASP A 178 7.92 -14.73 -14.23
N VAL A 179 7.66 -13.44 -14.26
CA VAL A 179 8.04 -12.49 -13.19
C VAL A 179 7.10 -12.64 -12.00
N MET A 180 5.80 -12.58 -12.23
CA MET A 180 4.77 -12.62 -11.18
C MET A 180 4.68 -13.99 -10.48
N GLY A 181 5.01 -15.08 -11.18
CA GLY A 181 4.66 -16.43 -10.78
C GLY A 181 3.21 -16.78 -11.16
N ARG A 182 3.00 -17.98 -11.68
CA ARG A 182 1.75 -18.38 -12.34
C ARG A 182 0.51 -18.18 -11.48
N ASP A 183 0.52 -18.64 -10.23
CA ASP A 183 -0.65 -18.56 -9.34
C ASP A 183 -1.02 -17.09 -9.03
N ASN A 184 -0.02 -16.21 -8.81
CA ASN A 184 -0.23 -14.77 -8.61
C ASN A 184 -0.78 -14.11 -9.87
N TYR A 185 -0.21 -14.43 -11.03
CA TYR A 185 -0.69 -13.92 -12.33
C TYR A 185 -2.15 -14.30 -12.59
N ASP A 186 -2.53 -15.56 -12.37
CA ASP A 186 -3.89 -16.03 -12.62
C ASP A 186 -4.91 -15.34 -11.68
N GLU A 187 -4.55 -15.11 -10.42
CA GLU A 187 -5.39 -14.38 -9.47
C GLU A 187 -5.52 -12.90 -9.83
N TRP A 188 -4.40 -12.23 -10.15
CA TRP A 188 -4.38 -10.86 -10.63
C TRP A 188 -5.21 -10.69 -11.92
N ARG A 189 -5.06 -11.57 -12.88
CA ARG A 189 -5.80 -11.54 -14.15
C ARG A 189 -7.30 -11.74 -13.94
N ALA A 190 -7.69 -12.61 -13.02
CA ALA A 190 -9.11 -12.77 -12.65
C ALA A 190 -9.68 -11.50 -12.01
N ALA A 191 -8.90 -10.81 -11.17
CA ALA A 191 -9.30 -9.56 -10.53
C ALA A 191 -9.44 -8.42 -11.56
N THR A 192 -8.44 -8.23 -12.43
CA THR A 192 -8.43 -7.13 -13.43
C THR A 192 -9.46 -7.30 -14.54
N ARG A 193 -10.00 -8.49 -14.74
CA ARG A 193 -11.12 -8.80 -15.64
C ARG A 193 -12.51 -8.65 -15.00
N ASN A 194 -12.57 -8.39 -13.70
CA ASN A 194 -13.83 -8.15 -13.01
C ASN A 194 -14.20 -6.66 -13.07
N PRO A 195 -15.30 -6.26 -13.74
CA PRO A 195 -15.68 -4.86 -13.88
C PRO A 195 -15.94 -4.13 -12.54
N GLU A 196 -16.38 -4.85 -11.50
CA GLU A 196 -16.57 -4.25 -10.17
C GLU A 196 -15.23 -3.95 -9.50
N VAL A 197 -14.24 -4.83 -9.66
CA VAL A 197 -12.87 -4.60 -9.16
C VAL A 197 -12.23 -3.44 -9.92
N VAL A 198 -12.34 -3.42 -11.25
CA VAL A 198 -11.85 -2.30 -12.07
C VAL A 198 -12.45 -0.99 -11.58
N ARG A 199 -13.76 -0.93 -11.39
CA ARG A 199 -14.43 0.27 -10.90
C ARG A 199 -13.95 0.68 -9.51
N ALA A 200 -13.77 -0.26 -8.59
CA ALA A 200 -13.26 0.03 -7.25
C ALA A 200 -11.82 0.57 -7.28
N MET A 201 -10.97 0.01 -8.14
CA MET A 201 -9.62 0.54 -8.38
C MET A 201 -9.65 1.99 -8.88
N LEU A 202 -10.59 2.35 -9.77
CA LEU A 202 -10.76 3.72 -10.25
C LEU A 202 -11.29 4.66 -9.15
N GLU A 203 -12.20 4.19 -8.29
CA GLU A 203 -12.68 4.96 -7.14
C GLU A 203 -11.56 5.29 -6.14
N ASP A 204 -10.61 4.38 -5.94
CA ASP A 204 -9.41 4.62 -5.14
C ASP A 204 -8.57 5.78 -5.69
N TYR A 205 -8.41 5.90 -7.01
CA TYR A 205 -7.73 7.05 -7.65
C TYR A 205 -8.56 8.33 -7.55
N ARG A 206 -9.88 8.26 -7.73
CA ARG A 206 -10.80 9.41 -7.58
C ARG A 206 -10.75 9.98 -6.16
N ALA A 207 -10.81 9.10 -5.16
CA ALA A 207 -10.62 9.50 -3.75
C ALA A 207 -9.25 10.15 -3.53
N GLY A 208 -8.18 9.61 -4.12
CA GLY A 208 -6.83 10.16 -4.06
C GLY A 208 -6.75 11.61 -4.54
N LEU A 209 -7.34 11.90 -5.70
CA LEU A 209 -7.32 13.23 -6.29
C LEU A 209 -8.31 14.23 -5.63
N THR A 210 -9.18 13.76 -4.76
CA THR A 210 -10.21 14.59 -4.10
C THR A 210 -10.04 14.60 -2.59
N ILE A 211 -10.67 13.71 -1.87
CA ILE A 211 -10.77 13.71 -0.41
C ILE A 211 -9.42 13.41 0.27
N ASP A 212 -8.61 12.47 -0.27
CA ASP A 212 -7.34 12.11 0.35
C ASP A 212 -6.33 13.26 0.27
N ARG A 213 -6.27 13.97 -0.88
CA ARG A 213 -5.49 15.20 -1.01
C ARG A 213 -5.88 16.25 0.03
N GLN A 214 -7.18 16.39 0.33
CA GLN A 214 -7.66 17.32 1.35
C GLN A 214 -7.22 16.90 2.76
N HIS A 215 -7.27 15.57 3.05
CA HIS A 215 -6.78 15.03 4.31
C HIS A 215 -5.27 15.32 4.49
N GLU A 216 -4.45 15.05 3.47
CA GLU A 216 -3.01 15.33 3.54
C GLU A 216 -2.71 16.83 3.68
N ALA A 217 -3.45 17.69 2.99
CA ALA A 217 -3.30 19.15 3.14
C ALA A 217 -3.62 19.61 4.57
N ALA A 218 -4.68 19.05 5.19
CA ALA A 218 -5.03 19.31 6.57
C ALA A 218 -3.95 18.82 7.56
N ASP A 219 -3.38 17.63 7.32
CA ASP A 219 -2.29 17.11 8.15
C ASP A 219 -1.04 18.00 8.06
N ARG A 220 -0.68 18.44 6.86
CA ARG A 220 0.43 19.38 6.67
C ARG A 220 0.20 20.70 7.39
N ALA A 221 -1.00 21.27 7.26
CA ALA A 221 -1.36 22.52 7.94
C ALA A 221 -1.33 22.39 9.48
N ALA A 222 -1.66 21.20 9.99
CA ALA A 222 -1.59 20.88 11.42
C ALA A 222 -0.19 20.45 11.90
N GLY A 223 0.81 20.38 11.02
CA GLY A 223 2.16 19.94 11.35
C GLY A 223 2.26 18.46 11.73
N ARG A 224 1.27 17.64 11.33
CA ARG A 224 1.27 16.19 11.65
C ARG A 224 2.38 15.48 10.90
N ARG A 225 3.11 14.61 11.61
CA ARG A 225 4.21 13.81 11.09
C ARG A 225 4.15 12.40 11.62
N ILE A 226 4.79 11.47 10.93
CA ILE A 226 5.03 10.11 11.39
C ILE A 226 6.11 10.15 12.48
N HIS A 227 5.84 9.56 13.65
CA HIS A 227 6.77 9.51 14.77
C HIS A 227 7.50 8.17 14.91
N CYS A 228 6.91 7.06 14.42
CA CYS A 228 7.62 5.78 14.45
C CYS A 228 8.75 5.75 13.41
N PRO A 229 9.76 4.86 13.58
CA PRO A 229 10.78 4.65 12.57
C PRO A 229 10.18 4.38 11.20
N THR A 230 10.68 5.08 10.19
CA THR A 230 10.16 5.07 8.82
C THR A 230 11.25 4.68 7.83
N LEU A 231 10.97 3.67 7.00
CA LEU A 231 11.83 3.27 5.89
C LEU A 231 11.12 3.59 4.57
N ILE A 232 11.83 4.29 3.69
CA ILE A 232 11.37 4.55 2.32
C ILE A 232 12.20 3.69 1.38
N LEU A 233 11.53 2.88 0.56
CA LEU A 233 12.15 2.10 -0.51
C LEU A 233 11.60 2.59 -1.85
N TRP A 234 12.45 2.66 -2.87
CA TRP A 234 12.02 3.01 -4.22
C TRP A 234 12.72 2.16 -5.26
N SER A 235 12.07 2.02 -6.40
CA SER A 235 12.58 1.27 -7.54
C SER A 235 13.65 2.06 -8.27
N LEU A 236 14.83 1.46 -8.47
CA LEU A 236 15.91 2.08 -9.25
C LEU A 236 15.69 2.02 -10.76
N ARG A 237 14.75 1.18 -11.23
CA ARG A 237 14.39 1.02 -12.63
C ARG A 237 13.01 1.60 -12.97
N ASP A 238 12.42 2.40 -12.06
CA ASP A 238 11.20 3.15 -12.26
C ASP A 238 11.52 4.66 -12.22
N ASP A 239 10.53 5.52 -12.27
CA ASP A 239 10.67 6.94 -12.60
C ASP A 239 10.69 7.90 -11.40
N LEU A 240 10.61 7.38 -10.16
CA LEU A 240 10.46 8.22 -8.97
C LEU A 240 11.66 9.17 -8.75
N GLU A 241 12.89 8.66 -8.87
CA GLU A 241 14.10 9.49 -8.76
C GLU A 241 14.26 10.45 -9.94
N GLU A 242 13.89 10.06 -11.15
CA GLU A 242 13.94 10.97 -12.29
C GLU A 242 12.97 12.15 -12.14
N LEU A 243 11.78 11.91 -11.60
CA LEU A 243 10.75 12.92 -11.44
C LEU A 243 11.00 13.85 -10.24
N TYR A 244 11.61 13.37 -9.16
CA TYR A 244 11.63 14.09 -7.87
C TYR A 244 13.01 14.23 -7.25
N GLY A 245 14.05 13.63 -7.82
CA GLY A 245 15.34 13.49 -7.15
C GLY A 245 15.26 12.51 -5.99
N ASN A 246 16.05 12.72 -4.95
CA ASN A 246 16.06 11.81 -3.80
C ASN A 246 14.71 11.87 -3.04
N PRO A 247 13.93 10.78 -3.00
CA PRO A 247 12.63 10.74 -2.33
C PRO A 247 12.68 11.14 -0.85
N LEU A 248 13.81 10.90 -0.18
CA LEU A 248 13.99 11.23 1.24
C LEU A 248 13.91 12.75 1.49
N ASP A 249 14.25 13.59 0.52
CA ASP A 249 14.18 15.06 0.70
C ASP A 249 12.73 15.53 0.91
N ILE A 250 11.77 14.82 0.31
CA ILE A 250 10.35 15.07 0.50
C ILE A 250 9.87 14.40 1.80
N TRP A 251 10.23 13.13 2.03
CA TRP A 251 9.76 12.38 3.19
C TRP A 251 10.22 12.92 4.54
N ARG A 252 11.39 13.61 4.61
CA ARG A 252 11.86 14.32 5.82
C ARG A 252 10.87 15.35 6.35
N SER A 253 9.99 15.86 5.52
CA SER A 253 8.92 16.77 5.95
C SER A 253 7.70 16.06 6.52
N TRP A 254 7.56 14.73 6.29
CA TRP A 254 6.44 13.91 6.72
C TRP A 254 6.75 12.95 7.86
N ALA A 255 8.02 12.65 8.09
CA ALA A 255 8.46 11.74 9.14
C ALA A 255 9.59 12.35 9.99
N VAL A 256 9.64 11.98 11.27
CA VAL A 256 10.67 12.47 12.21
C VAL A 256 11.96 11.66 12.05
N ASP A 257 11.84 10.32 12.06
CA ASP A 257 12.94 9.36 11.84
C ASP A 257 12.70 8.67 10.50
N VAL A 258 13.38 9.15 9.45
CA VAL A 258 13.24 8.61 8.09
C VAL A 258 14.58 8.25 7.49
N ARG A 259 14.66 7.07 6.92
CA ARG A 259 15.79 6.55 6.12
C ARG A 259 15.25 5.81 4.91
N GLY A 260 16.10 5.51 3.96
CA GLY A 260 15.69 4.75 2.78
C GLY A 260 16.82 4.55 1.80
N HIS A 261 16.54 3.71 0.81
CA HIS A 261 17.43 3.43 -0.32
C HIS A 261 16.63 2.85 -1.48
N GLY A 262 17.24 2.88 -2.67
CA GLY A 262 16.68 2.24 -3.86
C GLY A 262 16.86 0.73 -3.82
N ILE A 263 15.92 0.01 -4.44
CA ILE A 263 15.96 -1.44 -4.70
C ILE A 263 16.16 -1.63 -6.21
N ASP A 264 17.03 -2.55 -6.62
CA ASP A 264 17.25 -2.86 -8.05
C ASP A 264 16.10 -3.68 -8.61
N SER A 265 14.98 -3.00 -8.83
CA SER A 265 13.73 -3.54 -9.37
C SER A 265 13.01 -2.52 -10.22
N GLY A 266 12.03 -2.94 -11.00
CA GLY A 266 10.95 -2.08 -11.46
C GLY A 266 9.92 -1.86 -10.36
N HIS A 267 8.76 -1.33 -10.71
CA HIS A 267 7.71 -0.90 -9.76
C HIS A 267 7.25 -2.00 -8.79
N HIS A 268 7.19 -3.26 -9.24
CA HIS A 268 6.65 -4.35 -8.43
C HIS A 268 7.74 -5.10 -7.64
N MET A 269 8.39 -4.42 -6.68
CA MET A 269 9.53 -4.93 -5.90
C MET A 269 9.30 -6.32 -5.28
N ALA A 270 8.10 -6.61 -4.78
CA ALA A 270 7.78 -7.90 -4.17
C ALA A 270 7.79 -9.08 -5.15
N GLU A 271 7.61 -8.81 -6.44
CA GLU A 271 7.64 -9.78 -7.53
C GLU A 271 9.02 -9.86 -8.17
N GLU A 272 9.67 -8.71 -8.37
CA GLU A 272 10.91 -8.56 -9.14
C GLU A 272 12.18 -8.74 -8.31
N ALA A 273 12.20 -8.30 -7.04
CA ALA A 273 13.33 -8.37 -6.12
C ALA A 273 12.95 -8.89 -4.73
N PRO A 274 12.23 -10.04 -4.61
CA PRO A 274 11.67 -10.50 -3.32
C PRO A 274 12.73 -10.77 -2.25
N ALA A 275 13.91 -11.25 -2.63
CA ALA A 275 14.99 -11.56 -1.68
C ALA A 275 15.61 -10.28 -1.10
N GLU A 276 15.90 -9.29 -1.94
CA GLU A 276 16.45 -8.00 -1.52
C GLU A 276 15.44 -7.26 -0.65
N LEU A 277 14.17 -7.21 -1.09
CA LEU A 277 13.09 -6.62 -0.31
C LEU A 277 12.93 -7.28 1.05
N THR A 278 12.92 -8.64 1.11
CA THR A 278 12.81 -9.35 2.39
C THR A 278 13.97 -9.01 3.32
N THR A 279 15.18 -8.90 2.79
CA THR A 279 16.37 -8.50 3.58
C THR A 279 16.19 -7.08 4.12
N ALA A 280 15.84 -6.12 3.27
CA ALA A 280 15.60 -4.73 3.69
C ALA A 280 14.56 -4.62 4.81
N LEU A 281 13.44 -5.37 4.68
CA LEU A 281 12.38 -5.41 5.69
C LEU A 281 12.87 -6.00 7.00
N THR A 282 13.54 -7.16 6.96
CA THR A 282 14.01 -7.83 8.19
C THR A 282 15.09 -7.03 8.91
N ASP A 283 16.03 -6.43 8.19
CA ASP A 283 17.07 -5.56 8.75
C ASP A 283 16.45 -4.31 9.40
N PHE A 284 15.37 -3.80 8.82
CA PHE A 284 14.64 -2.68 9.38
C PHE A 284 13.89 -3.06 10.66
N PHE A 285 13.19 -4.18 10.67
CA PHE A 285 12.40 -4.62 11.83
C PHE A 285 13.25 -5.09 13.00
N ALA A 286 14.44 -5.63 12.75
CA ALA A 286 15.35 -6.13 13.79
C ALA A 286 16.04 -5.02 14.61
N ARG A 287 15.99 -3.74 14.16
CA ARG A 287 16.68 -2.66 14.86
C ARG A 287 15.95 -2.31 16.17
N PRO A 288 16.68 -2.27 17.29
CA PRO A 288 16.10 -1.78 18.53
C PRO A 288 15.65 -0.33 18.38
N ARG A 289 14.53 0.04 19.04
CA ARG A 289 14.16 1.44 19.23
C ARG A 289 15.34 2.15 19.89
N THR A 290 15.73 3.31 19.39
CA THR A 290 16.67 4.16 20.11
C THR A 290 16.05 4.59 21.44
N SER A 291 16.84 4.55 22.51
CA SER A 291 16.41 4.72 23.89
C SER A 291 15.83 6.10 24.25
N ASP A 292 15.62 6.98 23.29
CA ASP A 292 15.09 8.35 23.46
C ASP A 292 13.54 8.40 23.44
N ASP A 293 12.86 7.28 23.20
CA ASP A 293 11.38 7.21 23.14
C ASP A 293 10.68 6.97 24.49
N GLU A 294 11.42 6.75 25.57
CA GLU A 294 10.83 6.52 26.91
C GLU A 294 10.52 7.80 27.71
N THR A 295 10.84 8.98 27.20
CA THR A 295 10.72 10.22 28.00
C THR A 295 9.81 11.26 27.35
N ILE A 296 8.58 10.91 27.02
CA ILE A 296 7.47 11.89 26.92
C ILE A 296 6.25 11.27 27.60
N ALA A 297 6.32 11.06 28.89
CA ALA A 297 5.13 11.07 29.73
C ALA A 297 4.77 12.56 29.93
N VAL A 298 3.74 13.01 29.24
CA VAL A 298 3.15 14.33 29.48
C VAL A 298 2.37 14.26 30.79
N PRO A 299 2.55 15.22 31.70
CA PRO A 299 1.83 15.31 32.96
C PRO A 299 0.33 15.58 32.80
#